data_9292b55ac27e2c0699298ad40dbea785
#
_entry.id   9292b55ac27e2c0699298ad40dbea785
#
_cell.length_a   1.000
_cell.length_b   1.000
_cell.length_c   1.000
_cell.angle_alpha   90.00
_cell.angle_beta   90.00
_cell.angle_gamma   90.00
#
_symmetry.space_group_name_H-M   'P 1'
#
loop_
_entity.id
_entity.type
_entity.pdbx_description
1 polymer ?
#
loop_
_entity_poly.entity_id
_entity_poly.type
_entity_poly.pdbx_seq_one_letter_code
_entity_poly.pdbx_strand_id
1 'polypeptide(L)'
;PELGGSRAMVSPAAANAFIHFTVSDPKNNFLAKRAGYCANVNLLDDVPKVDGFFSLTPRENDDVLGYFYRTTSASFPRLEDFMGVSQITAPGQMLKWRARKTFLPLVTAGQKPLFLDDEKTLQALTQNDFDGSKVVFLPPEMKSFVTVSNQTFAKILDSKFGDQTVNIQVAAQEPSLVVIAQTYYHDWRAFVDGQPAKLLRANDAFQAVQVSAGEHKIKLVYQDGAFEIGTVISIISWLGCWLGLILKKKLV
;
A
#
# COMPACT_ATOMS: atom_id res chain seq x y z
N PRO A 1 6.22 10.14 10.17
CA PRO A 1 6.31 8.81 9.56
C PRO A 1 7.46 8.74 8.57
N GLU A 2 8.10 7.57 8.49
CA GLU A 2 9.17 7.30 7.52
C GLU A 2 8.72 6.21 6.55
N LEU A 3 9.25 6.22 5.33
CA LEU A 3 8.94 5.21 4.32
C LEU A 3 9.30 3.80 4.83
N GLY A 4 8.35 2.89 4.78
CA GLY A 4 8.50 1.53 5.31
C GLY A 4 8.30 1.39 6.83
N GLY A 5 8.30 2.48 7.59
CA GLY A 5 8.09 2.44 9.04
C GLY A 5 6.62 2.62 9.44
N SER A 6 6.01 3.71 8.97
CA SER A 6 4.61 4.03 9.29
C SER A 6 4.04 5.07 8.33
N ARG A 7 2.74 5.36 8.46
CA ARG A 7 2.03 6.32 7.59
C ARG A 7 1.33 7.41 8.38
N ALA A 8 1.17 8.57 7.73
CA ALA A 8 0.22 9.60 8.14
C ALA A 8 -1.16 9.32 7.53
N MET A 9 -2.21 9.80 8.18
CA MET A 9 -3.57 9.76 7.68
C MET A 9 -4.26 11.11 7.89
N VAL A 10 -4.82 11.67 6.84
CA VAL A 10 -5.75 12.78 6.98
C VAL A 10 -7.09 12.19 7.43
N SER A 11 -7.59 12.59 8.59
CA SER A 11 -8.88 12.08 9.08
C SER A 11 -10.03 12.44 8.12
N PRO A 12 -11.12 11.65 8.06
CA PRO A 12 -12.26 11.93 7.17
C PRO A 12 -12.82 13.34 7.34
N ALA A 13 -12.91 13.82 8.58
CA ALA A 13 -13.37 15.18 8.88
C ALA A 13 -12.42 16.25 8.32
N ALA A 14 -11.11 16.04 8.43
CA ALA A 14 -10.13 16.97 7.88
C ALA A 14 -10.09 16.91 6.34
N ALA A 15 -10.21 15.73 5.74
CA ALA A 15 -10.29 15.57 4.29
C ALA A 15 -11.49 16.33 3.72
N ASN A 16 -12.67 16.17 4.32
CA ASN A 16 -13.88 16.93 3.93
C ASN A 16 -13.68 18.44 4.11
N ALA A 17 -13.02 18.88 5.20
CA ALA A 17 -12.73 20.30 5.40
C ALA A 17 -11.81 20.86 4.31
N PHE A 18 -10.80 20.10 3.85
CA PHE A 18 -9.91 20.52 2.76
C PHE A 18 -10.62 20.71 1.42
N ILE A 19 -11.65 19.93 1.12
CA ILE A 19 -12.44 20.07 -0.11
C ILE A 19 -13.09 21.47 -0.18
N HIS A 20 -13.57 21.97 0.96
CA HIS A 20 -14.26 23.25 1.06
C HIS A 20 -13.34 24.41 1.47
N PHE A 21 -12.08 24.12 1.81
CA PHE A 21 -11.14 25.12 2.27
C PHE A 21 -10.57 25.94 1.10
N THR A 22 -10.77 27.25 1.16
CA THR A 22 -10.20 28.19 0.19
C THR A 22 -9.82 29.49 0.90
N VAL A 23 -8.65 30.00 0.59
CA VAL A 23 -8.16 31.31 1.00
C VAL A 23 -7.91 32.14 -0.27
N SER A 24 -8.27 33.42 -0.25
CA SER A 24 -8.18 34.32 -1.42
C SER A 24 -6.74 34.50 -1.92
N ASP A 25 -5.76 34.51 -1.00
CA ASP A 25 -4.36 34.55 -1.38
C ASP A 25 -3.86 33.16 -1.79
N PRO A 26 -3.39 32.96 -3.05
CA PRO A 26 -2.95 31.67 -3.56
C PRO A 26 -1.79 31.05 -2.76
N LYS A 27 -0.86 31.90 -2.28
CA LYS A 27 0.29 31.46 -1.48
C LYS A 27 -0.16 30.86 -0.15
N ASN A 28 -1.02 31.57 0.58
CA ASN A 28 -1.52 31.11 1.86
C ASN A 28 -2.43 29.88 1.69
N ASN A 29 -3.21 29.81 0.61
CA ASN A 29 -4.01 28.65 0.27
C ASN A 29 -3.12 27.39 0.04
N PHE A 30 -2.03 27.54 -0.71
CA PHE A 30 -1.08 26.45 -0.92
C PHE A 30 -0.37 26.04 0.37
N LEU A 31 0.10 27.00 1.17
CA LEU A 31 0.79 26.71 2.44
C LEU A 31 -0.12 25.97 3.43
N ALA A 32 -1.38 26.34 3.52
CA ALA A 32 -2.36 25.64 4.37
C ALA A 32 -2.60 24.20 3.89
N LYS A 33 -2.80 24.00 2.58
CA LYS A 33 -2.96 22.67 1.99
C LYS A 33 -1.71 21.81 2.18
N ARG A 34 -0.52 22.39 2.07
CA ARG A 34 0.74 21.69 2.31
C ARG A 34 0.87 21.28 3.79
N ALA A 35 0.64 22.19 4.72
CA ALA A 35 0.72 21.91 6.16
C ALA A 35 -0.24 20.78 6.62
N GLY A 36 -1.37 20.61 5.92
CA GLY A 36 -2.33 19.53 6.18
C GLY A 36 -2.14 18.28 5.31
N TYR A 37 -1.11 18.25 4.48
CA TYR A 37 -0.89 17.16 3.50
C TYR A 37 -2.11 16.86 2.62
N CYS A 38 -2.81 17.90 2.17
CA CYS A 38 -3.96 17.76 1.28
C CYS A 38 -3.54 17.10 -0.04
N ALA A 39 -4.34 16.18 -0.54
CA ALA A 39 -4.07 15.43 -1.77
C ALA A 39 -2.67 14.75 -1.74
N ASN A 40 -1.78 15.07 -2.69
CA ASN A 40 -0.47 14.45 -2.82
C ASN A 40 0.71 15.37 -2.43
N VAL A 41 0.44 16.48 -1.75
CA VAL A 41 1.53 17.41 -1.37
C VAL A 41 2.47 16.87 -0.29
N ASN A 42 2.09 15.78 0.39
CA ASN A 42 2.95 15.01 1.29
C ASN A 42 4.22 14.48 0.58
N LEU A 43 4.16 14.27 -0.74
CA LEU A 43 5.30 13.82 -1.56
C LEU A 43 6.42 14.85 -1.63
N LEU A 44 6.14 16.12 -1.39
CA LEU A 44 7.15 17.19 -1.33
C LEU A 44 8.00 17.13 -0.05
N ASP A 45 7.55 16.39 0.94
CA ASP A 45 8.22 16.26 2.25
C ASP A 45 8.55 14.78 2.55
N ASP A 46 8.47 13.89 1.54
CA ASP A 46 8.72 12.44 1.63
C ASP A 46 7.94 11.73 2.76
N VAL A 47 6.75 12.25 3.09
CA VAL A 47 5.90 11.68 4.14
C VAL A 47 4.96 10.64 3.56
N PRO A 48 5.10 9.35 3.91
CA PRO A 48 4.17 8.31 3.48
C PRO A 48 2.80 8.54 4.10
N LYS A 49 1.76 8.46 3.27
CA LYS A 49 0.37 8.70 3.66
C LYS A 49 -0.54 7.57 3.17
N VAL A 50 -1.63 7.33 3.89
CA VAL A 50 -2.60 6.27 3.57
C VAL A 50 -3.40 6.60 2.32
N ASP A 51 -3.85 7.85 2.21
CA ASP A 51 -4.69 8.36 1.12
C ASP A 51 -3.88 9.25 0.18
N GLY A 52 -4.47 9.54 -0.97
CA GLY A 52 -3.92 10.47 -1.96
C GLY A 52 -5.02 10.90 -2.93
N PHE A 53 -4.67 11.72 -3.89
CA PHE A 53 -5.55 12.08 -4.99
C PHE A 53 -5.01 11.47 -6.29
N PHE A 54 -5.70 10.44 -6.78
CA PHE A 54 -5.31 9.70 -7.97
C PHE A 54 -6.50 9.62 -8.93
N SER A 55 -6.23 9.75 -10.23
CA SER A 55 -7.25 9.61 -11.27
C SER A 55 -7.70 8.16 -11.45
N LEU A 56 -6.82 7.21 -11.15
CA LEU A 56 -7.08 5.78 -11.20
C LEU A 56 -6.60 5.15 -9.90
N THR A 57 -7.48 4.37 -9.29
CA THR A 57 -7.17 3.63 -8.05
C THR A 57 -7.63 2.18 -8.24
N PRO A 58 -6.86 1.17 -7.82
CA PRO A 58 -7.34 -0.20 -7.77
C PRO A 58 -8.65 -0.28 -6.98
N ARG A 59 -9.63 -1.02 -7.50
CA ARG A 59 -10.98 -1.09 -6.92
C ARG A 59 -10.93 -1.49 -5.44
N GLU A 60 -10.18 -2.52 -5.12
CA GLU A 60 -10.07 -3.06 -3.77
C GLU A 60 -9.49 -2.01 -2.80
N ASN A 61 -8.53 -1.20 -3.26
CA ASN A 61 -7.99 -0.11 -2.45
C ASN A 61 -9.02 1.01 -2.25
N ASP A 62 -9.81 1.34 -3.28
CA ASP A 62 -10.91 2.31 -3.17
C ASP A 62 -12.02 1.81 -2.22
N ASP A 63 -12.32 0.51 -2.23
CA ASP A 63 -13.29 -0.11 -1.34
C ASP A 63 -12.85 0.00 0.12
N VAL A 64 -11.59 -0.32 0.45
CA VAL A 64 -11.05 -0.16 1.81
C VAL A 64 -11.01 1.30 2.24
N LEU A 65 -10.48 2.21 1.41
CA LEU A 65 -10.42 3.62 1.72
C LEU A 65 -11.81 4.27 1.77
N GLY A 66 -12.76 3.74 1.02
CA GLY A 66 -14.14 4.18 1.01
C GLY A 66 -14.81 4.10 2.39
N TYR A 67 -14.46 3.11 3.21
CA TYR A 67 -14.96 3.02 4.60
C TYR A 67 -14.54 4.24 5.43
N PHE A 68 -13.36 4.79 5.20
CA PHE A 68 -12.92 6.00 5.89
C PHE A 68 -13.53 7.27 5.29
N TYR A 69 -13.51 7.41 3.96
CA TYR A 69 -13.70 8.72 3.32
C TYR A 69 -15.09 8.95 2.73
N ARG A 70 -15.96 7.91 2.67
CA ARG A 70 -17.37 8.08 2.24
C ARG A 70 -18.26 8.67 3.33
N THR A 71 -17.79 8.73 4.58
CA THR A 71 -18.48 9.37 5.70
C THR A 71 -17.51 10.25 6.49
N THR A 72 -17.99 11.35 7.08
CA THR A 72 -17.16 12.30 7.84
C THR A 72 -16.87 11.85 9.28
N SER A 73 -17.55 10.81 9.77
CA SER A 73 -17.48 10.33 11.14
C SER A 73 -16.87 8.94 11.30
N ALA A 74 -16.44 8.32 10.20
CA ALA A 74 -15.88 6.99 10.24
C ALA A 74 -14.54 6.95 10.99
N SER A 75 -14.37 5.99 11.87
CA SER A 75 -13.13 5.69 12.57
C SER A 75 -13.05 4.19 12.77
N PHE A 76 -11.99 3.59 12.28
CA PHE A 76 -11.72 2.16 12.36
C PHE A 76 -10.31 1.95 12.95
N PRO A 77 -10.14 2.12 14.28
CA PRO A 77 -8.81 2.14 14.91
C PRO A 77 -7.97 0.89 14.63
N ARG A 78 -8.61 -0.28 14.51
CA ARG A 78 -7.93 -1.54 14.23
C ARG A 78 -7.44 -1.65 12.80
N LEU A 79 -8.23 -1.15 11.84
CA LEU A 79 -7.82 -1.06 10.44
C LEU A 79 -6.72 -0.01 10.27
N GLU A 80 -6.83 1.14 10.94
CA GLU A 80 -5.78 2.15 11.01
C GLU A 80 -4.47 1.58 11.59
N ASP A 81 -4.56 0.74 12.65
CA ASP A 81 -3.41 0.04 13.21
C ASP A 81 -2.76 -0.87 12.15
N PHE A 82 -3.55 -1.70 11.47
CA PHE A 82 -3.06 -2.60 10.41
C PHE A 82 -2.41 -1.83 9.26
N MET A 83 -2.98 -0.69 8.87
CA MET A 83 -2.43 0.16 7.79
C MET A 83 -1.17 0.94 8.22
N GLY A 84 -0.68 0.75 9.44
CA GLY A 84 0.52 1.39 9.96
C GLY A 84 0.38 2.89 10.22
N VAL A 85 -0.83 3.37 10.52
CA VAL A 85 -1.08 4.79 10.78
C VAL A 85 -0.52 5.18 12.13
N SER A 86 0.58 5.92 12.14
CA SER A 86 1.21 6.43 13.37
C SER A 86 0.79 7.86 13.71
N GLN A 87 0.37 8.64 12.70
CA GLN A 87 -0.07 10.02 12.89
C GLN A 87 -1.37 10.28 12.12
N ILE A 88 -2.30 10.99 12.75
CA ILE A 88 -3.60 11.36 12.17
C ILE A 88 -3.92 12.80 12.50
N THR A 89 -4.63 13.51 11.63
CA THR A 89 -5.11 14.87 11.95
C THR A 89 -6.10 14.85 13.10
N ALA A 90 -6.00 15.81 14.01
CA ALA A 90 -6.90 15.94 15.14
C ALA A 90 -8.34 16.22 14.65
N PRO A 91 -9.37 15.72 15.34
CA PRO A 91 -10.77 15.98 14.99
C PRO A 91 -11.05 17.47 14.88
N GLY A 92 -11.69 17.89 13.78
CA GLY A 92 -12.06 19.29 13.55
C GLY A 92 -10.89 20.27 13.30
N GLN A 93 -9.64 19.79 13.24
CA GLN A 93 -8.45 20.61 13.08
C GLN A 93 -7.56 20.07 11.96
N MET A 94 -7.84 20.46 10.71
CA MET A 94 -7.18 19.92 9.52
C MET A 94 -5.65 20.14 9.47
N LEU A 95 -5.10 21.09 10.23
CA LEU A 95 -3.66 21.39 10.26
C LEU A 95 -2.95 20.84 11.49
N LYS A 96 -3.68 20.28 12.45
CA LYS A 96 -3.09 19.76 13.70
C LYS A 96 -2.97 18.25 13.65
N TRP A 97 -1.75 17.77 13.68
CA TRP A 97 -1.42 16.35 13.71
C TRP A 97 -1.28 15.84 15.16
N ARG A 98 -1.67 14.60 15.38
CA ARG A 98 -1.49 13.89 16.64
C ARG A 98 -0.93 12.49 16.39
N ALA A 99 -0.03 12.05 17.25
CA ALA A 99 0.43 10.67 17.27
C ALA A 99 -0.70 9.74 17.75
N ARG A 100 -0.82 8.57 17.13
CA ARG A 100 -1.66 7.48 17.63
C ARG A 100 -0.90 6.68 18.69
N LYS A 101 -1.63 6.12 19.64
CA LYS A 101 -1.05 5.30 20.71
C LYS A 101 -0.59 3.94 20.23
N THR A 102 -1.27 3.41 19.22
CA THR A 102 -1.02 2.08 18.65
C THR A 102 -0.99 2.14 17.13
N PHE A 103 -0.15 1.33 16.54
CA PHE A 103 -0.14 0.98 15.11
C PHE A 103 0.74 -0.27 14.92
N LEU A 104 0.52 -1.03 13.85
CA LEU A 104 1.34 -2.17 13.49
C LEU A 104 2.45 -1.75 12.49
N PRO A 105 3.58 -2.46 12.46
CA PRO A 105 4.53 -2.33 11.37
C PRO A 105 3.85 -2.65 10.04
N LEU A 106 4.36 -2.08 8.93
CA LEU A 106 3.81 -2.32 7.59
C LEU A 106 4.00 -3.76 7.12
N VAL A 107 4.90 -4.50 7.74
CA VAL A 107 5.12 -5.93 7.50
C VAL A 107 4.93 -6.68 8.81
N THR A 108 4.05 -7.66 8.79
CA THR A 108 3.75 -8.54 9.93
C THR A 108 3.81 -10.00 9.49
N ALA A 109 3.97 -10.94 10.42
CA ALA A 109 4.05 -12.35 10.08
C ALA A 109 3.36 -13.23 11.13
N GLY A 110 2.95 -14.43 10.72
CA GLY A 110 2.40 -15.43 11.62
C GLY A 110 0.88 -15.40 11.78
N GLN A 111 0.15 -14.61 11.01
CA GLN A 111 -1.31 -14.52 11.10
C GLN A 111 -2.00 -15.82 10.68
N LYS A 112 -3.10 -16.14 11.37
CA LYS A 112 -4.02 -17.19 10.96
C LYS A 112 -4.80 -16.73 9.71
N PRO A 113 -4.79 -17.49 8.61
CA PRO A 113 -5.64 -17.20 7.44
C PRO A 113 -7.10 -17.53 7.72
N LEU A 114 -7.99 -16.63 7.32
CA LEU A 114 -9.43 -16.82 7.26
C LEU A 114 -9.87 -16.54 5.81
N PHE A 115 -10.62 -17.49 5.22
CA PHE A 115 -11.03 -17.38 3.82
C PHE A 115 -12.43 -16.79 3.74
N LEU A 116 -12.53 -15.56 3.26
CA LEU A 116 -13.78 -14.79 3.13
C LEU A 116 -13.85 -14.14 1.74
N ASP A 117 -15.06 -13.99 1.23
CA ASP A 117 -15.32 -13.14 0.06
C ASP A 117 -15.04 -11.66 0.37
N ASP A 118 -14.95 -10.84 -0.67
CA ASP A 118 -14.56 -9.43 -0.56
C ASP A 118 -15.52 -8.65 0.37
N GLU A 119 -16.82 -8.86 0.25
CA GLU A 119 -17.82 -8.16 1.07
C GLU A 119 -17.67 -8.49 2.55
N LYS A 120 -17.54 -9.78 2.90
CA LYS A 120 -17.33 -10.19 4.29
C LYS A 120 -15.97 -9.77 4.82
N THR A 121 -14.94 -9.76 3.97
CA THR A 121 -13.61 -9.25 4.34
C THR A 121 -13.69 -7.78 4.72
N LEU A 122 -14.31 -6.94 3.90
CA LEU A 122 -14.48 -5.52 4.17
C LEU A 122 -15.28 -5.28 5.47
N GLN A 123 -16.36 -6.05 5.68
CA GLN A 123 -17.12 -5.98 6.93
C GLN A 123 -16.25 -6.36 8.14
N ALA A 124 -15.47 -7.44 8.05
CA ALA A 124 -14.62 -7.92 9.13
C ALA A 124 -13.48 -6.95 9.47
N LEU A 125 -12.88 -6.31 8.46
CA LEU A 125 -11.82 -5.30 8.63
C LEU A 125 -12.28 -4.07 9.45
N THR A 126 -13.57 -3.75 9.42
CA THR A 126 -14.14 -2.59 10.10
C THR A 126 -14.62 -2.89 11.52
N GLN A 127 -14.56 -4.16 11.97
CA GLN A 127 -14.98 -4.53 13.31
C GLN A 127 -13.96 -4.09 14.37
N ASN A 128 -14.45 -3.83 15.58
CA ASN A 128 -13.62 -3.42 16.70
C ASN A 128 -12.71 -4.54 17.24
N ASP A 129 -13.04 -5.78 16.97
CA ASP A 129 -12.29 -6.98 17.37
C ASP A 129 -11.28 -7.44 16.30
N PHE A 130 -11.23 -6.80 15.13
CA PHE A 130 -10.21 -7.06 14.13
C PHE A 130 -8.81 -6.85 14.72
N ASP A 131 -7.96 -7.87 14.63
CA ASP A 131 -6.56 -7.80 15.04
C ASP A 131 -5.66 -8.28 13.90
N GLY A 132 -5.15 -7.32 13.12
CA GLY A 132 -4.27 -7.58 11.97
C GLY A 132 -2.93 -8.22 12.34
N SER A 133 -2.59 -8.32 13.63
CA SER A 133 -1.43 -9.10 14.08
C SER A 133 -1.72 -10.59 14.26
N LYS A 134 -3.00 -10.98 14.35
CA LYS A 134 -3.43 -12.37 14.61
C LYS A 134 -4.09 -13.03 13.44
N VAL A 135 -4.84 -12.27 12.63
CA VAL A 135 -5.62 -12.81 11.52
C VAL A 135 -5.33 -12.08 10.22
N VAL A 136 -5.46 -12.79 9.11
CA VAL A 136 -5.44 -12.25 7.76
C VAL A 136 -6.57 -12.85 6.95
N PHE A 137 -7.30 -12.02 6.24
CA PHE A 137 -8.39 -12.46 5.35
C PHE A 137 -7.83 -12.67 3.95
N LEU A 138 -8.16 -13.83 3.37
CA LEU A 138 -7.77 -14.20 2.00
C LEU A 138 -9.02 -14.59 1.21
N PRO A 139 -9.08 -14.30 -0.09
CA PRO A 139 -10.16 -14.77 -0.94
C PRO A 139 -10.23 -16.30 -0.96
N PRO A 140 -11.44 -16.90 -1.08
CA PRO A 140 -11.61 -18.35 -1.07
C PRO A 140 -10.78 -19.10 -2.12
N GLU A 141 -10.58 -18.50 -3.28
CA GLU A 141 -9.77 -19.08 -4.37
C GLU A 141 -8.28 -19.20 -4.03
N MET A 142 -7.79 -18.46 -3.03
CA MET A 142 -6.41 -18.56 -2.57
C MET A 142 -6.17 -19.76 -1.66
N LYS A 143 -7.23 -20.46 -1.22
CA LYS A 143 -7.13 -21.58 -0.27
C LYS A 143 -6.23 -22.71 -0.76
N SER A 144 -6.21 -22.99 -2.06
CA SER A 144 -5.36 -24.05 -2.64
C SER A 144 -3.85 -23.71 -2.64
N PHE A 145 -3.50 -22.44 -2.46
CA PHE A 145 -2.11 -21.97 -2.42
C PHE A 145 -1.56 -21.80 -1.00
N VAL A 146 -2.39 -22.00 0.02
CA VAL A 146 -2.04 -21.73 1.42
C VAL A 146 -2.11 -23.03 2.22
N THR A 147 -1.00 -23.40 2.83
CA THR A 147 -0.90 -24.58 3.71
C THR A 147 -1.05 -24.23 5.19
N VAL A 148 -0.87 -22.96 5.53
CA VAL A 148 -1.05 -22.43 6.88
C VAL A 148 -2.52 -22.47 7.25
N SER A 149 -2.87 -22.97 8.44
CA SER A 149 -4.25 -23.06 8.92
C SER A 149 -4.47 -22.39 10.29
N ASN A 150 -3.39 -22.13 11.02
CA ASN A 150 -3.43 -21.54 12.36
C ASN A 150 -2.51 -20.33 12.45
N GLN A 151 -2.58 -19.62 13.57
CA GLN A 151 -1.58 -18.62 13.92
C GLN A 151 -0.24 -19.34 14.17
N THR A 152 0.86 -18.77 13.68
CA THR A 152 2.19 -19.38 13.67
C THR A 152 3.21 -18.45 14.32
N PHE A 153 4.38 -19.00 14.68
CA PHE A 153 5.50 -18.21 15.22
C PHE A 153 6.44 -17.79 14.10
N ALA A 154 6.32 -16.53 13.68
CA ALA A 154 7.24 -15.91 12.74
C ALA A 154 7.56 -14.47 13.16
N LYS A 155 8.80 -14.04 12.89
CA LYS A 155 9.29 -12.71 13.24
C LYS A 155 9.91 -12.03 12.03
N ILE A 156 9.52 -10.80 11.76
CA ILE A 156 10.19 -9.94 10.80
C ILE A 156 11.51 -9.47 11.42
N LEU A 157 12.61 -9.74 10.75
CA LEU A 157 13.97 -9.35 11.16
C LEU A 157 14.35 -8.00 10.59
N ASP A 158 13.99 -7.73 9.32
CA ASP A 158 14.22 -6.47 8.62
C ASP A 158 13.17 -6.28 7.52
N SER A 159 12.85 -5.03 7.22
CA SER A 159 12.00 -4.68 6.08
C SER A 159 12.41 -3.33 5.50
N LYS A 160 12.60 -3.28 4.18
CA LYS A 160 12.99 -2.07 3.45
C LYS A 160 12.08 -1.85 2.26
N PHE A 161 11.47 -0.68 2.22
CA PHE A 161 10.62 -0.23 1.13
C PHE A 161 11.39 0.71 0.21
N GLY A 162 11.32 0.48 -1.09
CA GLY A 162 11.79 1.37 -2.14
C GLY A 162 10.64 1.70 -3.11
N ASP A 163 10.94 2.44 -4.16
CA ASP A 163 9.92 2.92 -5.12
C ASP A 163 9.14 1.79 -5.79
N GLN A 164 9.83 0.73 -6.19
CA GLN A 164 9.26 -0.42 -6.90
C GLN A 164 9.63 -1.76 -6.25
N THR A 165 10.13 -1.73 -5.01
CA THR A 165 10.60 -2.94 -4.35
C THR A 165 10.28 -2.93 -2.86
N VAL A 166 10.00 -4.11 -2.32
CA VAL A 166 9.98 -4.35 -0.87
C VAL A 166 10.88 -5.55 -0.59
N ASN A 167 11.87 -5.36 0.28
CA ASN A 167 12.76 -6.43 0.72
C ASN A 167 12.49 -6.73 2.18
N ILE A 168 12.27 -8.00 2.51
CA ILE A 168 11.90 -8.44 3.85
C ILE A 168 12.81 -9.61 4.25
N GLN A 169 13.26 -9.62 5.50
CA GLN A 169 13.89 -10.77 6.12
C GLN A 169 12.97 -11.27 7.23
N VAL A 170 12.67 -12.56 7.22
CA VAL A 170 11.76 -13.20 8.17
C VAL A 170 12.35 -14.48 8.68
N ALA A 171 12.17 -14.75 9.98
CA ALA A 171 12.43 -16.04 10.61
C ALA A 171 11.11 -16.67 11.03
N ALA A 172 10.81 -17.86 10.54
CA ALA A 172 9.60 -18.62 10.81
C ALA A 172 9.94 -19.98 11.44
N GLN A 173 9.29 -20.32 12.55
CA GLN A 173 9.49 -21.64 13.19
C GLN A 173 8.75 -22.77 12.45
N GLU A 174 7.70 -22.40 11.73
CA GLU A 174 6.83 -23.27 10.95
C GLU A 174 6.33 -22.51 9.72
N PRO A 175 5.71 -23.18 8.71
CA PRO A 175 5.15 -22.45 7.56
C PRO A 175 4.25 -21.31 8.00
N SER A 176 4.50 -20.11 7.49
CA SER A 176 3.88 -18.88 7.99
C SER A 176 3.50 -17.95 6.85
N LEU A 177 2.49 -17.10 7.09
CA LEU A 177 2.18 -15.99 6.21
C LEU A 177 2.94 -14.74 6.65
N VAL A 178 3.47 -14.02 5.68
CA VAL A 178 4.01 -12.67 5.84
C VAL A 178 3.06 -11.72 5.14
N VAL A 179 2.46 -10.80 5.89
CA VAL A 179 1.46 -9.85 5.43
C VAL A 179 2.09 -8.47 5.30
N ILE A 180 1.89 -7.84 4.15
CA ILE A 180 2.45 -6.54 3.82
C ILE A 180 1.31 -5.56 3.59
N ALA A 181 1.23 -4.52 4.41
CA ALA A 181 0.24 -3.45 4.29
C ALA A 181 0.57 -2.51 3.11
N GLN A 182 0.86 -3.09 1.93
CA GLN A 182 1.10 -2.43 0.66
C GLN A 182 -0.02 -2.83 -0.31
N THR A 183 -0.52 -1.87 -1.09
CA THR A 183 -1.59 -2.14 -2.05
C THR A 183 -1.24 -3.28 -2.99
N TYR A 184 -2.13 -4.27 -3.08
CA TYR A 184 -2.03 -5.35 -4.04
C TYR A 184 -2.35 -4.81 -5.44
N TYR A 185 -1.53 -5.20 -6.41
CA TYR A 185 -1.80 -5.02 -7.83
C TYR A 185 -1.16 -6.17 -8.61
N HIS A 186 -1.76 -6.53 -9.75
CA HIS A 186 -1.36 -7.72 -10.49
C HIS A 186 0.06 -7.69 -11.08
N ASP A 187 0.67 -6.50 -11.17
CA ASP A 187 2.04 -6.34 -11.66
C ASP A 187 3.11 -6.49 -10.57
N TRP A 188 2.73 -6.64 -9.31
CA TRP A 188 3.67 -7.06 -8.29
C TRP A 188 4.05 -8.52 -8.44
N ARG A 189 5.34 -8.82 -8.31
CA ARG A 189 5.92 -10.17 -8.31
C ARG A 189 6.59 -10.42 -6.98
N ALA A 190 6.42 -11.64 -6.46
CA ALA A 190 7.05 -12.07 -5.21
C ALA A 190 8.12 -13.12 -5.48
N PHE A 191 9.22 -13.01 -4.75
CA PHE A 191 10.31 -13.99 -4.73
C PHE A 191 10.65 -14.32 -3.28
N VAL A 192 10.83 -15.59 -2.99
CA VAL A 192 11.34 -16.11 -1.70
C VAL A 192 12.66 -16.79 -1.99
N ASP A 193 13.74 -16.33 -1.37
CA ASP A 193 15.10 -16.81 -1.57
C ASP A 193 15.53 -16.83 -3.05
N GLY A 194 15.04 -15.84 -3.81
CA GLY A 194 15.31 -15.71 -5.24
C GLY A 194 14.44 -16.57 -6.15
N GLN A 195 13.57 -17.43 -5.60
CA GLN A 195 12.64 -18.25 -6.38
C GLN A 195 11.27 -17.55 -6.47
N PRO A 196 10.60 -17.59 -7.63
CA PRO A 196 9.26 -17.05 -7.78
C PRO A 196 8.29 -17.67 -6.76
N ALA A 197 7.52 -16.83 -6.09
CA ALA A 197 6.52 -17.21 -5.12
C ALA A 197 5.15 -16.63 -5.46
N LYS A 198 4.08 -17.28 -5.01
CA LYS A 198 2.72 -16.75 -5.21
C LYS A 198 2.50 -15.54 -4.33
N LEU A 199 2.25 -14.40 -4.93
CA LEU A 199 1.72 -13.23 -4.23
C LEU A 199 0.22 -13.42 -4.03
N LEU A 200 -0.23 -13.32 -2.79
CA LEU A 200 -1.62 -13.46 -2.38
C LEU A 200 -2.23 -12.08 -2.16
N ARG A 201 -3.47 -11.89 -2.60
CA ARG A 201 -4.27 -10.74 -2.18
C ARG A 201 -4.77 -11.00 -0.76
N ALA A 202 -4.53 -10.08 0.15
CA ALA A 202 -4.83 -10.20 1.57
C ALA A 202 -5.58 -8.99 2.08
N ASN A 203 -6.48 -9.18 3.05
CA ASN A 203 -7.27 -8.12 3.65
C ASN A 203 -7.88 -7.19 2.60
N ASP A 204 -8.45 -7.80 1.56
CA ASP A 204 -9.02 -7.18 0.36
C ASP A 204 -8.01 -6.50 -0.56
N ALA A 205 -7.32 -5.46 -0.10
CA ALA A 205 -6.48 -4.58 -0.91
C ALA A 205 -4.97 -4.74 -0.69
N PHE A 206 -4.52 -5.66 0.14
CA PHE A 206 -3.12 -5.75 0.56
C PHE A 206 -2.45 -7.04 0.08
N GLN A 207 -1.21 -7.27 0.48
CA GLN A 207 -0.38 -8.35 -0.03
C GLN A 207 -0.02 -9.35 1.07
N ALA A 208 0.14 -10.62 0.69
CA ALA A 208 0.76 -11.62 1.55
C ALA A 208 1.59 -12.61 0.74
N VAL A 209 2.58 -13.22 1.40
CA VAL A 209 3.43 -14.28 0.85
C VAL A 209 3.56 -15.37 1.91
N GLN A 210 3.44 -16.65 1.51
CA GLN A 210 3.72 -17.77 2.39
C GLN A 210 5.19 -18.14 2.32
N VAL A 211 5.81 -18.41 3.48
CA VAL A 211 7.16 -18.98 3.63
C VAL A 211 7.12 -20.31 4.36
N SER A 212 8.12 -21.14 4.15
CA SER A 212 8.34 -22.37 4.94
C SER A 212 8.92 -22.05 6.32
N ALA A 213 9.22 -23.08 7.13
CA ALA A 213 10.03 -22.92 8.32
C ALA A 213 11.46 -22.56 7.93
N GLY A 214 12.11 -21.67 8.69
CA GLY A 214 13.47 -21.20 8.46
C GLY A 214 13.59 -19.68 8.37
N GLU A 215 14.77 -19.22 8.01
CA GLU A 215 15.03 -17.82 7.66
C GLU A 215 14.91 -17.64 6.15
N HIS A 216 14.15 -16.63 5.76
CA HIS A 216 13.84 -16.36 4.34
C HIS A 216 14.06 -14.89 4.00
N LYS A 217 14.47 -14.65 2.75
CA LYS A 217 14.51 -13.32 2.12
C LYS A 217 13.38 -13.23 1.10
N ILE A 218 12.42 -12.35 1.38
CA ILE A 218 11.32 -12.07 0.47
C ILE A 218 11.68 -10.80 -0.29
N LYS A 219 11.50 -10.81 -1.60
CA LYS A 219 11.60 -9.64 -2.46
C LYS A 219 10.30 -9.49 -3.24
N LEU A 220 9.65 -8.35 -3.07
CA LEU A 220 8.55 -7.93 -3.94
C LEU A 220 9.09 -6.93 -4.94
N VAL A 221 8.69 -7.06 -6.21
CA VAL A 221 9.10 -6.16 -7.31
C VAL A 221 7.86 -5.81 -8.12
N TYR A 222 7.67 -4.53 -8.38
CA TYR A 222 6.66 -4.05 -9.32
C TYR A 222 7.22 -4.09 -10.74
N GLN A 223 6.56 -4.80 -11.64
CA GLN A 223 6.98 -5.00 -13.02
C GLN A 223 5.79 -4.83 -13.97
N ASP A 224 5.68 -3.67 -14.58
CA ASP A 224 4.69 -3.38 -15.61
C ASP A 224 5.23 -3.78 -17.00
N GLY A 225 4.93 -5.01 -17.41
CA GLY A 225 5.38 -5.53 -18.71
C GLY A 225 4.81 -4.76 -19.91
N ALA A 226 3.62 -4.17 -19.78
CA ALA A 226 3.04 -3.37 -20.86
C ALA A 226 3.81 -2.06 -21.03
N PHE A 227 4.21 -1.42 -19.93
CA PHE A 227 5.05 -0.23 -19.94
C PHE A 227 6.44 -0.54 -20.54
N GLU A 228 7.07 -1.64 -20.15
CA GLU A 228 8.37 -2.06 -20.68
C GLU A 228 8.32 -2.25 -22.21
N ILE A 229 7.32 -2.98 -22.71
CA ILE A 229 7.11 -3.20 -24.16
C ILE A 229 6.84 -1.87 -24.86
N GLY A 230 5.97 -1.04 -24.32
CA GLY A 230 5.66 0.29 -24.87
C GLY A 230 6.89 1.19 -24.95
N THR A 231 7.75 1.14 -23.94
CA THR A 231 9.02 1.88 -23.90
C THR A 231 9.95 1.43 -25.05
N VAL A 232 10.12 0.12 -25.25
CA VAL A 232 10.94 -0.42 -26.33
C VAL A 232 10.42 0.01 -27.70
N ILE A 233 9.11 -0.09 -27.93
CA ILE A 233 8.48 0.35 -29.20
C ILE A 233 8.70 1.85 -29.40
N SER A 234 8.55 2.65 -28.39
CA SER A 234 8.74 4.11 -28.45
C SER A 234 10.18 4.47 -28.80
N ILE A 235 11.16 3.81 -28.17
CA ILE A 235 12.58 4.03 -28.45
C ILE A 235 12.91 3.66 -29.89
N ILE A 236 12.46 2.50 -30.36
CA ILE A 236 12.69 2.04 -31.76
C ILE A 236 12.07 3.04 -32.75
N SER A 237 10.84 3.48 -32.49
CA SER A 237 10.16 4.45 -33.37
C SER A 237 10.89 5.79 -33.41
N TRP A 238 11.34 6.28 -32.25
CA TRP A 238 12.11 7.52 -32.14
C TRP A 238 13.45 7.44 -32.91
N LEU A 239 14.20 6.33 -32.76
CA LEU A 239 15.43 6.09 -33.47
C LEU A 239 15.20 5.99 -35.00
N GLY A 240 14.12 5.33 -35.42
CA GLY A 240 13.73 5.25 -36.84
C GLY A 240 13.42 6.63 -37.43
N CYS A 241 12.68 7.47 -36.72
CA CYS A 241 12.43 8.85 -37.14
C CYS A 241 13.73 9.67 -37.27
N TRP A 242 14.62 9.52 -36.31
CA TRP A 242 15.92 10.22 -36.29
C TRP A 242 16.79 9.80 -37.47
N LEU A 243 16.88 8.50 -37.75
CA LEU A 243 17.62 7.95 -38.87
C LEU A 243 17.06 8.44 -40.21
N GLY A 244 15.71 8.46 -40.36
CA GLY A 244 15.04 9.00 -41.52
C GLY A 244 15.37 10.47 -41.82
N LEU A 245 15.44 11.30 -40.76
CA LEU A 245 15.84 12.71 -40.87
C LEU A 245 17.30 12.88 -41.31
N ILE A 246 18.22 12.03 -40.81
CA ILE A 246 19.63 12.06 -41.19
C ILE A 246 19.82 11.64 -42.64
N LEU A 247 19.14 10.58 -43.07
CA LEU A 247 19.20 10.08 -44.46
C LEU A 247 18.64 11.10 -45.43
N LYS A 248 17.52 11.77 -45.10
CA LYS A 248 16.95 12.85 -45.92
C LYS A 248 17.94 14.00 -46.11
N LYS A 249 18.73 14.37 -45.10
CA LYS A 249 19.76 15.41 -45.17
C LYS A 249 20.93 15.05 -46.09
N LYS A 250 21.19 13.78 -46.35
CA LYS A 250 22.27 13.31 -47.26
C LYS A 250 21.82 13.16 -48.72
N LEU A 251 20.52 13.23 -48.97
CA LEU A 251 19.91 13.07 -50.31
C LEU A 251 19.52 14.42 -50.94
N VAL A 252 19.68 15.51 -50.26
CA VAL A 252 19.58 16.91 -50.69
C VAL A 252 20.95 17.57 -50.60
#